data_f11676071d3db11c6a6ce060f74679a4
#
_entry.id   f11676071d3db11c6a6ce060f74679a4
#
_cell.length_a   1.000
_cell.length_b   1.000
_cell.length_c   1.000
_cell.angle_alpha   90.00
_cell.angle_beta   90.00
_cell.angle_gamma   90.00
#
_symmetry.space_group_name_H-M   'P 1'
#
loop_
_entity.id
_entity.type
_entity.pdbx_description
1 polymer ?
#
loop_
_entity_poly.entity_id
_entity_poly.type
_entity_poly.pdbx_seq_one_letter_code
_entity_poly.pdbx_strand_id
1 'polypeptide(L)'
;MAALEKNNIYTARIEGYSSEGLGIARIDGQVVFVHGAVRGELCRILVMKVLKNAAFGKVTELLEPSPERREPDCPYYGRCGGCDFRHLSYREELWAKRQRVQDALTRLGGSDVEVEEILGAADPLYYRNKSQYPVSAGKVGFYRARTHDVVDIEHCLIQKPQADAAAAALRDYMRDFAVPSYDEKTGRGLLRHLYVRTNRRGKSLVCVLANGERLPHEEKLVGRLRRAVPDCAGVVLGVNTRRGNTILGERYRTLWGADTLEDELCGLTFRLSVPSFYQVNRDQAEVLYRKAVEYAGLTGGELVVDLYCGAGTITQVMAGGAGRVIGAEIVPEAIEDARENARRNGIENVEFFCGDAAQLAADFAGRGLRPDVICVDPPRKGLAPEVIAAAAQMAPQRVVYVSCDPGTLGRDVKRFAEYGYRVQRAAACDLFPGTRHVETVVLLSKSEVDSKKIRVELSLEDMDMSEF
;
A
#
# COMPACT_ATOMS: atom_id res chain seq x y z
N MET A 1 -1.22 -32.62 25.90
CA MET A 1 -0.19 -31.85 25.20
C MET A 1 0.41 -30.86 26.20
N ALA A 2 1.74 -30.84 26.35
CA ALA A 2 2.39 -29.88 27.24
C ALA A 2 2.17 -28.47 26.70
N ALA A 3 1.75 -27.54 27.56
CA ALA A 3 1.58 -26.15 27.15
C ALA A 3 2.96 -25.53 26.88
N LEU A 4 3.08 -24.71 25.84
CA LEU A 4 4.30 -23.94 25.58
C LEU A 4 4.61 -23.03 26.76
N GLU A 5 5.89 -23.00 27.16
CA GLU A 5 6.32 -22.20 28.28
C GLU A 5 7.23 -21.04 27.81
N LYS A 6 7.04 -19.87 28.41
CA LYS A 6 7.90 -18.70 28.17
C LYS A 6 9.33 -19.03 28.63
N ASN A 7 10.31 -18.55 27.88
CA ASN A 7 11.75 -18.72 28.08
C ASN A 7 12.28 -20.14 27.83
N ASN A 8 11.44 -21.08 27.39
CA ASN A 8 11.89 -22.39 26.93
C ASN A 8 12.26 -22.37 25.44
N ILE A 9 13.15 -23.29 25.06
CA ILE A 9 13.62 -23.46 23.67
C ILE A 9 13.00 -24.72 23.12
N TYR A 10 12.42 -24.62 21.92
CA TYR A 10 11.80 -25.69 21.18
C TYR A 10 12.43 -25.80 19.81
N THR A 11 12.44 -27.01 19.26
CA THR A 11 12.87 -27.24 17.88
C THR A 11 11.64 -27.39 17.00
N ALA A 12 11.56 -26.61 15.93
CA ALA A 12 10.46 -26.69 14.97
C ALA A 12 10.87 -26.24 13.57
N ARG A 13 10.14 -26.75 12.57
CA ARG A 13 10.28 -26.33 11.17
C ARG A 13 9.34 -25.15 10.89
N ILE A 14 9.86 -24.23 10.09
CA ILE A 14 9.11 -23.05 9.64
C ILE A 14 8.27 -23.42 8.42
N GLU A 15 6.95 -23.27 8.52
CA GLU A 15 6.00 -23.71 7.49
C GLU A 15 5.61 -22.60 6.50
N GLY A 16 5.73 -21.32 6.91
CA GLY A 16 5.30 -20.17 6.10
C GLY A 16 5.47 -18.85 6.83
N TYR A 17 4.68 -17.83 6.44
CA TYR A 17 4.77 -16.49 7.01
C TYR A 17 3.40 -15.96 7.44
N SER A 18 3.40 -15.18 8.52
CA SER A 18 2.22 -14.45 8.99
C SER A 18 2.00 -13.17 8.18
N SER A 19 0.84 -12.53 8.36
CA SER A 19 0.55 -11.21 7.81
C SER A 19 1.54 -10.12 8.25
N GLU A 20 2.22 -10.33 9.38
CA GLU A 20 3.25 -9.44 9.91
C GLU A 20 4.67 -9.78 9.41
N GLY A 21 4.82 -10.75 8.50
CA GLY A 21 6.11 -11.18 7.97
C GLY A 21 6.94 -12.04 8.93
N LEU A 22 6.33 -12.56 10.00
CA LEU A 22 6.99 -13.50 10.91
C LEU A 22 6.89 -14.92 10.37
N GLY A 23 7.94 -15.72 10.54
CA GLY A 23 7.85 -17.16 10.27
C GLY A 23 6.77 -17.81 11.11
N ILE A 24 6.13 -18.85 10.59
CA ILE A 24 5.13 -19.66 11.29
C ILE A 24 5.70 -21.05 11.53
N ALA A 25 5.71 -21.48 12.78
CA ALA A 25 5.98 -22.86 13.20
C ALA A 25 4.77 -23.40 13.97
N ARG A 26 4.68 -24.75 14.06
CA ARG A 26 3.74 -25.43 14.95
C ARG A 26 4.52 -26.29 15.93
N ILE A 27 4.20 -26.11 17.21
CA ILE A 27 4.80 -26.86 18.31
C ILE A 27 3.65 -27.39 19.15
N ASP A 28 3.55 -28.71 19.27
CA ASP A 28 2.44 -29.41 19.99
C ASP A 28 1.04 -28.91 19.57
N GLY A 29 0.86 -28.59 18.28
CA GLY A 29 -0.39 -28.08 17.70
C GLY A 29 -0.64 -26.58 17.89
N GLN A 30 0.17 -25.88 18.68
CA GLN A 30 0.07 -24.44 18.87
C GLN A 30 0.93 -23.67 17.84
N VAL A 31 0.36 -22.58 17.30
CA VAL A 31 1.07 -21.70 16.36
C VAL A 31 2.08 -20.82 17.10
N VAL A 32 3.30 -20.79 16.57
CA VAL A 32 4.38 -19.93 17.05
C VAL A 32 4.83 -18.99 15.93
N PHE A 33 4.74 -17.69 16.17
CA PHE A 33 5.25 -16.65 15.29
C PHE A 33 6.71 -16.35 15.60
N VAL A 34 7.60 -16.55 14.62
CA VAL A 34 9.05 -16.56 14.83
C VAL A 34 9.71 -15.42 14.08
N HIS A 35 10.38 -14.53 14.81
CA HIS A 35 11.14 -13.42 14.22
C HIS A 35 12.37 -13.91 13.46
N GLY A 36 12.57 -13.38 12.23
CA GLY A 36 13.75 -13.58 11.42
C GLY A 36 13.93 -15.00 10.87
N ALA A 37 12.89 -15.83 10.90
CA ALA A 37 12.90 -17.19 10.37
C ALA A 37 12.47 -17.24 8.90
N VAL A 38 12.98 -18.19 8.14
CA VAL A 38 12.69 -18.43 6.73
C VAL A 38 11.97 -19.76 6.58
N ARG A 39 10.98 -19.82 5.69
CA ARG A 39 10.24 -21.06 5.40
C ARG A 39 11.19 -22.19 5.00
N GLY A 40 10.91 -23.39 5.52
CA GLY A 40 11.70 -24.61 5.32
C GLY A 40 12.82 -24.80 6.33
N GLU A 41 13.21 -23.79 7.12
CA GLU A 41 14.25 -23.93 8.13
C GLU A 41 13.83 -24.81 9.30
N LEU A 42 14.77 -25.59 9.82
CA LEU A 42 14.66 -26.20 11.13
C LEU A 42 15.43 -25.35 12.14
N CYS A 43 14.73 -24.81 13.13
CA CYS A 43 15.28 -23.84 14.07
C CYS A 43 15.10 -24.28 15.53
N ARG A 44 16.05 -23.87 16.38
CA ARG A 44 15.78 -23.71 17.81
C ARG A 44 15.14 -22.36 18.05
N ILE A 45 13.99 -22.36 18.69
CA ILE A 45 13.13 -21.18 18.88
C ILE A 45 12.96 -20.90 20.37
N LEU A 46 13.46 -19.78 20.83
CA LEU A 46 13.19 -19.29 22.18
C LEU A 46 11.80 -18.65 22.22
N VAL A 47 10.89 -19.20 23.00
CA VAL A 47 9.56 -18.65 23.21
C VAL A 47 9.64 -17.43 24.12
N MET A 48 9.29 -16.25 23.62
CA MET A 48 9.35 -14.98 24.35
C MET A 48 8.02 -14.60 24.99
N LYS A 49 6.90 -15.01 24.39
CA LYS A 49 5.55 -14.69 24.87
C LYS A 49 4.59 -15.80 24.47
N VAL A 50 3.75 -16.21 25.42
CA VAL A 50 2.66 -17.16 25.18
C VAL A 50 1.33 -16.45 25.35
N LEU A 51 0.41 -16.68 24.40
CA LEU A 51 -0.99 -16.24 24.41
C LEU A 51 -1.89 -17.47 24.39
N LYS A 52 -3.19 -17.29 24.57
CA LYS A 52 -4.18 -18.40 24.61
C LYS A 52 -4.10 -19.30 23.36
N ASN A 53 -3.95 -18.73 22.17
CA ASN A 53 -4.03 -19.46 20.90
C ASN A 53 -2.75 -19.38 20.05
N ALA A 54 -1.70 -18.70 20.53
CA ALA A 54 -0.46 -18.52 19.79
C ALA A 54 0.69 -18.18 20.72
N ALA A 55 1.93 -18.35 20.24
CA ALA A 55 3.11 -17.87 20.92
C ALA A 55 3.98 -17.03 19.98
N PHE A 56 4.93 -16.29 20.56
CA PHE A 56 5.92 -15.51 19.83
C PHE A 56 7.31 -15.95 20.27
N GLY A 57 8.17 -16.19 19.31
CA GLY A 57 9.54 -16.61 19.53
C GLY A 57 10.54 -15.92 18.61
N LYS A 58 11.80 -16.20 18.85
CA LYS A 58 12.91 -15.81 17.98
C LYS A 58 13.82 -17.00 17.75
N VAL A 59 14.46 -17.05 16.59
CA VAL A 59 15.48 -18.04 16.29
C VAL A 59 16.69 -17.79 17.21
N THR A 60 17.17 -18.84 17.87
CA THR A 60 18.43 -18.85 18.64
C THR A 60 19.53 -19.63 17.93
N GLU A 61 19.15 -20.63 17.14
CA GLU A 61 20.07 -21.46 16.36
C GLU A 61 19.38 -21.98 15.10
N LEU A 62 20.06 -21.93 13.97
CA LEU A 62 19.65 -22.56 12.72
C LEU A 62 20.27 -23.95 12.66
N LEU A 63 19.43 -24.99 12.68
CA LEU A 63 19.87 -26.39 12.55
C LEU A 63 19.97 -26.78 11.07
N GLU A 64 18.97 -26.38 10.28
CA GLU A 64 18.92 -26.59 8.83
C GLU A 64 18.52 -25.24 8.18
N PRO A 65 19.45 -24.54 7.54
CA PRO A 65 19.14 -23.28 6.86
C PRO A 65 18.32 -23.51 5.57
N SER A 66 17.46 -22.56 5.24
CA SER A 66 16.77 -22.55 3.95
C SER A 66 17.69 -22.02 2.83
N PRO A 67 17.64 -22.57 1.61
CA PRO A 67 18.35 -22.01 0.45
C PRO A 67 17.85 -20.60 0.07
N GLU A 68 16.67 -20.22 0.59
CA GLU A 68 16.09 -18.91 0.37
C GLU A 68 16.55 -17.85 1.38
N ARG A 69 17.32 -18.24 2.40
CA ARG A 69 17.91 -17.27 3.33
C ARG A 69 19.00 -16.45 2.64
N ARG A 70 19.00 -15.15 2.93
CA ARG A 70 20.06 -14.22 2.51
C ARG A 70 20.58 -13.48 3.71
N GLU A 71 21.85 -13.11 3.65
CA GLU A 71 22.40 -12.11 4.59
C GLU A 71 21.81 -10.75 4.22
N PRO A 72 21.20 -10.02 5.18
CA PRO A 72 20.66 -8.71 4.89
C PRO A 72 21.73 -7.73 4.40
N ASP A 73 21.50 -7.15 3.24
CA ASP A 73 22.40 -6.17 2.59
C ASP A 73 22.25 -4.74 3.16
N CYS A 74 21.27 -4.49 4.02
CA CYS A 74 21.03 -3.20 4.65
C CYS A 74 21.55 -3.17 6.08
N PRO A 75 22.50 -2.27 6.44
CA PRO A 75 23.08 -2.21 7.78
C PRO A 75 22.09 -1.76 8.87
N TYR A 76 20.92 -1.25 8.45
CA TYR A 76 19.85 -0.81 9.35
C TYR A 76 18.76 -1.86 9.55
N TYR A 77 18.83 -2.98 8.84
CA TYR A 77 17.84 -4.05 8.94
C TYR A 77 17.70 -4.56 10.39
N GLY A 78 16.48 -4.84 10.82
CA GLY A 78 16.19 -5.25 12.20
C GLY A 78 16.13 -4.08 13.22
N ARG A 79 16.72 -2.91 12.89
CA ARG A 79 16.59 -1.67 13.69
C ARG A 79 15.60 -0.70 13.07
N CYS A 80 15.73 -0.44 11.78
CA CYS A 80 14.78 0.35 10.99
C CYS A 80 13.50 -0.45 10.73
N GLY A 81 12.33 0.17 10.90
CA GLY A 81 11.01 -0.44 10.67
C GLY A 81 10.55 -0.41 9.20
N GLY A 82 11.42 -0.06 8.25
CA GLY A 82 11.03 0.15 6.86
C GLY A 82 10.95 -1.11 6.00
N CYS A 83 11.65 -2.19 6.37
CA CYS A 83 11.71 -3.45 5.62
C CYS A 83 11.52 -4.66 6.53
N ASP A 84 10.82 -5.69 6.02
CA ASP A 84 10.52 -6.92 6.75
C ASP A 84 11.29 -8.12 6.19
N PHE A 85 11.64 -8.13 4.87
CA PHE A 85 12.05 -9.31 4.12
C PHE A 85 13.47 -9.28 3.53
N ARG A 86 14.37 -8.38 4.00
CA ARG A 86 15.76 -8.33 3.50
C ARG A 86 16.58 -9.59 3.79
N HIS A 87 16.09 -10.50 4.62
CA HIS A 87 16.71 -11.79 4.93
C HIS A 87 16.18 -12.93 4.04
N LEU A 88 15.27 -12.64 3.11
CA LEU A 88 14.74 -13.59 2.13
C LEU A 88 15.35 -13.34 0.75
N SER A 89 15.44 -14.41 -0.07
CA SER A 89 15.57 -14.23 -1.50
C SER A 89 14.34 -13.53 -2.07
N TYR A 90 14.48 -12.79 -3.17
CA TYR A 90 13.35 -12.11 -3.78
C TYR A 90 12.27 -13.10 -4.27
N ARG A 91 12.68 -14.28 -4.72
CA ARG A 91 11.76 -15.38 -5.07
C ARG A 91 10.91 -15.81 -3.89
N GLU A 92 11.50 -15.98 -2.72
CA GLU A 92 10.78 -16.35 -1.51
C GLU A 92 9.88 -15.24 -0.99
N GLU A 93 10.31 -13.99 -1.09
CA GLU A 93 9.47 -12.83 -0.79
C GLU A 93 8.21 -12.81 -1.67
N LEU A 94 8.36 -13.03 -2.98
CA LEU A 94 7.23 -13.10 -3.91
C LEU A 94 6.30 -14.28 -3.55
N TRP A 95 6.85 -15.45 -3.23
CA TRP A 95 6.05 -16.58 -2.77
C TRP A 95 5.24 -16.22 -1.51
N ALA A 96 5.86 -15.61 -0.52
CA ALA A 96 5.19 -15.23 0.73
C ALA A 96 4.03 -14.25 0.48
N LYS A 97 4.22 -13.29 -0.42
CA LYS A 97 3.20 -12.30 -0.81
C LYS A 97 2.03 -12.94 -1.56
N ARG A 98 2.32 -13.80 -2.56
CA ARG A 98 1.29 -14.54 -3.30
C ARG A 98 0.47 -15.42 -2.36
N GLN A 99 1.14 -16.17 -1.47
CA GLN A 99 0.47 -17.05 -0.50
C GLN A 99 -0.42 -16.26 0.47
N ARG A 100 0.02 -15.07 0.91
CA ARG A 100 -0.79 -14.19 1.76
C ARG A 100 -2.09 -13.76 1.07
N VAL A 101 -2.05 -13.43 -0.21
CA VAL A 101 -3.25 -13.11 -1.00
C VAL A 101 -4.14 -14.34 -1.14
N GLN A 102 -3.57 -15.50 -1.50
CA GLN A 102 -4.31 -16.76 -1.63
C GLN A 102 -5.03 -17.13 -0.32
N ASP A 103 -4.32 -17.08 0.80
CA ASP A 103 -4.89 -17.39 2.12
C ASP A 103 -6.06 -16.46 2.47
N ALA A 104 -5.93 -15.17 2.14
CA ALA A 104 -6.99 -14.20 2.41
C ALA A 104 -8.23 -14.44 1.53
N LEU A 105 -8.07 -14.69 0.24
CA LEU A 105 -9.18 -15.00 -0.65
C LEU A 105 -9.88 -16.30 -0.24
N THR A 106 -9.13 -17.35 0.09
CA THR A 106 -9.70 -18.63 0.46
C THR A 106 -10.34 -18.59 1.85
N ARG A 107 -9.60 -18.16 2.89
CA ARG A 107 -10.04 -18.28 4.29
C ARG A 107 -11.02 -17.19 4.71
N LEU A 108 -10.87 -15.98 4.22
CA LEU A 108 -11.71 -14.83 4.56
C LEU A 108 -12.76 -14.58 3.48
N GLY A 109 -12.36 -14.67 2.21
CA GLY A 109 -13.20 -14.40 1.06
C GLY A 109 -14.15 -15.56 0.71
N GLY A 110 -13.83 -16.80 1.12
CA GLY A 110 -14.58 -18.00 0.74
C GLY A 110 -14.50 -18.28 -0.76
N SER A 111 -13.39 -17.89 -1.42
CA SER A 111 -13.15 -18.07 -2.85
C SER A 111 -12.09 -19.14 -3.08
N ASP A 112 -12.39 -20.12 -3.94
CA ASP A 112 -11.46 -21.17 -4.34
C ASP A 112 -10.61 -20.77 -5.56
N VAL A 113 -10.76 -19.55 -6.07
CA VAL A 113 -9.98 -19.05 -7.20
C VAL A 113 -8.51 -18.92 -6.81
N GLU A 114 -7.66 -19.52 -7.63
CA GLU A 114 -6.22 -19.44 -7.45
C GLU A 114 -5.70 -18.05 -7.87
N VAL A 115 -4.76 -17.49 -7.10
CA VAL A 115 -4.00 -16.32 -7.51
C VAL A 115 -3.13 -16.71 -8.71
N GLU A 116 -3.45 -16.21 -9.91
CA GLU A 116 -2.83 -16.61 -11.18
C GLU A 116 -1.32 -16.40 -11.15
N GLU A 117 -0.90 -15.25 -10.69
CA GLU A 117 0.50 -14.82 -10.72
C GLU A 117 0.83 -13.84 -9.59
N ILE A 118 2.11 -13.62 -9.35
CA ILE A 118 2.62 -12.46 -8.66
C ILE A 118 3.56 -11.67 -9.57
N LEU A 119 3.18 -10.43 -9.83
CA LEU A 119 3.91 -9.49 -10.66
C LEU A 119 5.05 -8.85 -9.85
N GLY A 120 6.24 -9.43 -9.94
CA GLY A 120 7.44 -8.95 -9.24
C GLY A 120 8.01 -7.68 -9.88
N ALA A 121 8.75 -6.89 -9.10
CA ALA A 121 9.48 -5.73 -9.58
C ALA A 121 10.73 -6.17 -10.37
N ALA A 122 10.96 -5.54 -11.52
CA ALA A 122 12.16 -5.78 -12.32
C ALA A 122 13.41 -5.32 -11.56
N ASP A 123 13.33 -4.22 -10.82
CA ASP A 123 14.36 -3.73 -9.88
C ASP A 123 13.73 -3.54 -8.50
N PRO A 124 14.07 -4.39 -7.51
CA PRO A 124 13.56 -4.30 -6.16
C PRO A 124 14.27 -3.24 -5.30
N LEU A 125 15.24 -2.49 -5.86
CA LEU A 125 16.00 -1.45 -5.18
C LEU A 125 15.61 -0.06 -5.69
N TYR A 126 15.82 0.96 -4.86
CA TYR A 126 15.65 2.38 -5.19
C TYR A 126 14.33 2.71 -5.91
N TYR A 127 13.28 1.95 -5.63
CA TYR A 127 12.00 2.09 -6.33
C TYR A 127 11.14 3.24 -5.81
N ARG A 128 11.34 3.66 -4.55
CA ARG A 128 10.48 4.68 -3.94
C ARG A 128 10.78 6.06 -4.50
N ASN A 129 9.80 6.60 -5.22
CA ASN A 129 9.85 7.95 -5.77
C ASN A 129 9.45 9.04 -4.76
N LYS A 130 9.00 8.64 -3.56
CA LYS A 130 8.61 9.54 -2.47
C LYS A 130 9.19 9.06 -1.15
N SER A 131 9.97 9.90 -0.51
CA SER A 131 10.57 9.69 0.81
C SER A 131 9.99 10.66 1.82
N GLN A 132 9.73 10.19 3.03
CA GLN A 132 9.28 11.00 4.16
C GLN A 132 10.12 10.60 5.36
N TYR A 133 11.15 11.39 5.63
CA TYR A 133 12.07 11.15 6.74
C TYR A 133 11.61 11.95 7.96
N PRO A 134 11.23 11.33 9.08
CA PRO A 134 11.12 12.02 10.36
C PRO A 134 12.47 12.59 10.80
N VAL A 135 12.40 13.76 11.43
CA VAL A 135 13.54 14.48 11.99
C VAL A 135 13.38 14.53 13.50
N SER A 136 14.26 13.90 14.25
CA SER A 136 14.20 13.89 15.71
C SER A 136 15.59 13.77 16.34
N ALA A 137 15.85 14.49 17.41
CA ALA A 137 17.12 14.47 18.14
C ALA A 137 18.37 14.63 17.24
N GLY A 138 18.30 15.51 16.24
CA GLY A 138 19.37 15.74 15.30
C GLY A 138 19.54 14.67 14.20
N LYS A 139 18.70 13.63 14.21
CA LYS A 139 18.70 12.53 13.25
C LYS A 139 17.68 12.74 12.15
N VAL A 140 17.99 12.25 10.95
CA VAL A 140 17.08 12.21 9.79
C VAL A 140 17.08 10.78 9.27
N GLY A 141 15.94 10.10 9.33
CA GLY A 141 15.90 8.68 8.95
C GLY A 141 14.50 8.08 9.05
N PHE A 142 14.39 6.85 9.56
CA PHE A 142 13.11 6.18 9.72
C PHE A 142 12.90 5.71 11.15
N TYR A 143 11.64 5.56 11.54
CA TYR A 143 11.31 5.04 12.87
C TYR A 143 11.78 3.59 13.04
N ARG A 144 12.29 3.28 14.23
CA ARG A 144 12.42 1.90 14.69
C ARG A 144 11.03 1.27 14.74
N ALA A 145 10.93 0.01 14.34
CA ALA A 145 9.67 -0.71 14.34
C ALA A 145 8.91 -0.57 15.68
N ARG A 146 7.64 -0.17 15.60
CA ARG A 146 6.72 0.01 16.75
C ARG A 146 7.15 1.08 17.76
N THR A 147 7.99 2.01 17.38
CA THR A 147 8.39 3.16 18.20
C THR A 147 8.39 4.45 17.36
N HIS A 148 8.60 5.59 18.04
CA HIS A 148 8.88 6.88 17.40
C HIS A 148 10.37 7.27 17.51
N ASP A 149 11.24 6.33 17.86
CA ASP A 149 12.69 6.55 17.87
C ASP A 149 13.22 6.54 16.44
N VAL A 150 13.86 7.61 16.01
CA VAL A 150 14.44 7.72 14.69
C VAL A 150 15.80 7.00 14.63
N VAL A 151 15.90 6.05 13.72
CA VAL A 151 17.18 5.47 13.27
C VAL A 151 17.74 6.41 12.21
N ASP A 152 18.91 6.96 12.46
CA ASP A 152 19.60 7.81 11.49
C ASP A 152 20.03 6.99 10.26
N ILE A 153 19.68 7.43 9.06
CA ILE A 153 19.89 6.67 7.82
C ILE A 153 20.73 7.49 6.87
N GLU A 154 21.93 7.02 6.56
CA GLU A 154 22.79 7.63 5.55
C GLU A 154 22.43 7.17 4.14
N HIS A 155 22.17 5.85 3.98
CA HIS A 155 21.79 5.25 2.72
C HIS A 155 20.63 4.28 2.91
N CYS A 156 19.61 4.43 2.07
CA CYS A 156 18.45 3.56 2.07
C CYS A 156 18.30 2.84 0.72
N LEU A 157 18.37 1.51 0.72
CA LEU A 157 18.33 0.70 -0.50
C LEU A 157 16.99 0.73 -1.24
N ILE A 158 15.92 1.24 -0.64
CA ILE A 158 14.60 1.34 -1.30
C ILE A 158 14.24 2.78 -1.68
N GLN A 159 14.94 3.81 -1.15
CA GLN A 159 14.72 5.20 -1.50
C GLN A 159 15.61 5.62 -2.68
N LYS A 160 15.18 6.63 -3.44
CA LYS A 160 16.06 7.23 -4.47
C LYS A 160 17.25 7.91 -3.81
N PRO A 161 18.47 7.85 -4.41
CA PRO A 161 19.68 8.47 -3.84
C PRO A 161 19.55 9.98 -3.57
N GLN A 162 18.72 10.69 -4.34
CA GLN A 162 18.41 12.10 -4.13
C GLN A 162 17.81 12.38 -2.75
N ALA A 163 17.03 11.44 -2.22
CA ALA A 163 16.44 11.56 -0.90
C ALA A 163 17.50 11.45 0.21
N ASP A 164 18.46 10.54 0.07
CA ASP A 164 19.57 10.39 1.01
C ASP A 164 20.48 11.64 0.98
N ALA A 165 20.75 12.17 -0.22
CA ALA A 165 21.53 13.41 -0.38
C ALA A 165 20.83 14.62 0.26
N ALA A 166 19.51 14.75 0.10
CA ALA A 166 18.74 15.79 0.78
C ALA A 166 18.76 15.64 2.31
N ALA A 167 18.70 14.38 2.81
CA ALA A 167 18.78 14.10 4.24
C ALA A 167 20.14 14.49 4.82
N ALA A 168 21.24 14.19 4.13
CA ALA A 168 22.58 14.62 4.52
C ALA A 168 22.70 16.16 4.57
N ALA A 169 22.23 16.86 3.53
CA ALA A 169 22.24 18.31 3.48
C ALA A 169 21.41 18.97 4.62
N LEU A 170 20.29 18.33 4.99
CA LEU A 170 19.47 18.80 6.12
C LEU A 170 20.18 18.58 7.46
N ARG A 171 20.86 17.44 7.67
CA ARG A 171 21.68 17.22 8.89
C ARG A 171 22.77 18.26 9.04
N ASP A 172 23.50 18.54 7.97
CA ASP A 172 24.55 19.55 7.96
C ASP A 172 24.00 20.94 8.28
N TYR A 173 22.83 21.29 7.71
CA TYR A 173 22.16 22.54 8.04
C TYR A 173 21.77 22.61 9.53
N MET A 174 21.17 21.55 10.05
CA MET A 174 20.78 21.46 11.49
C MET A 174 21.99 21.67 12.42
N ARG A 175 23.07 20.98 12.12
CA ARG A 175 24.31 21.04 12.91
C ARG A 175 24.93 22.43 12.86
N ASP A 176 25.13 22.96 11.67
CA ASP A 176 25.93 24.17 11.47
C ASP A 176 25.21 25.45 11.88
N PHE A 177 23.88 25.43 11.89
CA PHE A 177 23.05 26.57 12.31
C PHE A 177 22.29 26.32 13.63
N ALA A 178 22.60 25.22 14.33
CA ALA A 178 21.94 24.82 15.58
C ALA A 178 20.40 24.81 15.49
N VAL A 179 19.83 24.37 14.35
CA VAL A 179 18.41 24.35 14.14
C VAL A 179 17.81 23.12 14.82
N PRO A 180 16.91 23.31 15.81
CA PRO A 180 16.39 22.19 16.60
C PRO A 180 15.38 21.34 15.79
N SER A 181 15.45 20.01 15.98
CA SER A 181 14.36 19.12 15.58
C SER A 181 13.15 19.30 16.51
N TYR A 182 11.96 19.04 15.94
CA TYR A 182 10.71 19.05 16.70
C TYR A 182 10.65 17.82 17.65
N ASP A 183 10.25 18.02 18.87
CA ASP A 183 10.00 16.99 19.87
C ASP A 183 8.48 16.85 20.06
N GLU A 184 7.94 15.70 19.66
CA GLU A 184 6.50 15.40 19.74
C GLU A 184 5.96 15.40 21.18
N LYS A 185 6.79 15.07 22.18
CA LYS A 185 6.39 15.00 23.59
C LYS A 185 6.21 16.39 24.19
N THR A 186 7.14 17.28 23.91
CA THR A 186 7.15 18.63 24.46
C THR A 186 6.43 19.64 23.57
N GLY A 187 6.27 19.33 22.28
CA GLY A 187 5.75 20.26 21.27
C GLY A 187 6.72 21.38 20.92
N ARG A 188 8.01 21.26 21.27
CA ARG A 188 9.06 22.27 21.04
C ARG A 188 9.97 21.86 19.90
N GLY A 189 10.69 22.83 19.35
CA GLY A 189 11.58 22.62 18.22
C GLY A 189 10.93 22.96 16.88
N LEU A 190 11.68 22.87 15.80
CA LEU A 190 11.29 23.43 14.52
C LEU A 190 11.14 22.39 13.41
N LEU A 191 12.17 21.59 13.12
CA LEU A 191 12.16 20.66 11.99
C LEU A 191 11.48 19.34 12.33
N ARG A 192 10.46 18.96 11.54
CA ARG A 192 9.63 17.78 11.77
C ARG A 192 9.93 16.64 10.82
N HIS A 193 9.92 16.93 9.52
CA HIS A 193 10.13 15.92 8.48
C HIS A 193 10.87 16.53 7.28
N LEU A 194 11.56 15.66 6.55
CA LEU A 194 12.05 15.93 5.21
C LEU A 194 11.23 15.08 4.23
N TYR A 195 10.66 15.72 3.24
CA TYR A 195 9.93 15.08 2.16
C TYR A 195 10.71 15.30 0.85
N VAL A 196 10.91 14.23 0.09
CA VAL A 196 11.54 14.28 -1.23
C VAL A 196 10.70 13.47 -2.21
N ARG A 197 10.35 14.08 -3.33
CA ARG A 197 9.69 13.41 -4.45
C ARG A 197 10.60 13.48 -5.67
N THR A 198 10.82 12.34 -6.34
CA THR A 198 11.68 12.26 -7.52
C THR A 198 10.87 11.66 -8.69
N ASN A 199 10.87 12.33 -9.83
CA ASN A 199 10.17 11.87 -11.03
C ASN A 199 11.00 10.85 -11.84
N ARG A 200 10.41 10.32 -12.93
CA ARG A 200 11.05 9.36 -13.84
C ARG A 200 12.38 9.86 -14.41
N ARG A 201 12.52 11.17 -14.61
CA ARG A 201 13.71 11.80 -15.19
C ARG A 201 14.76 12.19 -14.15
N GLY A 202 14.58 11.81 -12.86
CA GLY A 202 15.50 12.11 -11.78
C GLY A 202 15.33 13.51 -11.16
N LYS A 203 14.45 14.39 -11.69
CA LYS A 203 14.17 15.68 -11.07
C LYS A 203 13.50 15.48 -9.72
N SER A 204 13.85 16.33 -8.75
CA SER A 204 13.36 16.19 -7.37
C SER A 204 12.73 17.48 -6.84
N LEU A 205 11.59 17.32 -6.15
CA LEU A 205 10.96 18.32 -5.32
C LEU A 205 11.26 18.01 -3.86
N VAL A 206 11.88 18.96 -3.15
CA VAL A 206 12.23 18.80 -1.74
C VAL A 206 11.33 19.68 -0.90
N CYS A 207 10.68 19.11 0.12
CA CYS A 207 9.91 19.89 1.08
C CYS A 207 10.43 19.64 2.50
N VAL A 208 10.73 20.72 3.21
CA VAL A 208 11.07 20.68 4.64
C VAL A 208 9.82 21.02 5.43
N LEU A 209 9.39 20.11 6.30
CA LEU A 209 8.22 20.30 7.14
C LEU A 209 8.64 20.82 8.51
N ALA A 210 8.09 21.96 8.89
CA ALA A 210 8.48 22.67 10.11
C ALA A 210 7.28 23.06 10.98
N ASN A 211 7.54 23.14 12.28
CA ASN A 211 6.64 23.70 13.29
C ASN A 211 6.77 25.23 13.35
N GLY A 212 6.61 25.89 12.19
CA GLY A 212 6.74 27.34 12.07
C GLY A 212 6.77 27.80 10.61
N GLU A 213 6.55 29.08 10.39
CA GLU A 213 6.41 29.68 9.06
C GLU A 213 7.75 30.13 8.42
N ARG A 214 8.83 30.12 9.22
CA ARG A 214 10.16 30.53 8.78
C ARG A 214 11.22 29.61 9.35
N LEU A 215 12.31 29.43 8.60
CA LEU A 215 13.49 28.72 9.03
C LEU A 215 14.65 29.71 9.22
N PRO A 216 15.52 29.52 10.22
CA PRO A 216 16.77 30.31 10.31
C PRO A 216 17.61 30.07 9.06
N HIS A 217 18.22 31.13 8.51
CA HIS A 217 19.13 31.00 7.36
C HIS A 217 18.56 30.22 6.16
N GLU A 218 17.31 30.44 5.76
CA GLU A 218 16.61 29.73 4.68
C GLU A 218 17.42 29.62 3.39
N GLU A 219 18.08 30.71 3.00
CA GLU A 219 18.93 30.77 1.79
C GLU A 219 20.10 29.78 1.86
N LYS A 220 20.66 29.52 3.06
CA LYS A 220 21.73 28.54 3.26
C LYS A 220 21.22 27.14 3.12
N LEU A 221 20.01 26.84 3.64
CA LEU A 221 19.34 25.57 3.46
C LEU A 221 19.07 25.29 1.97
N VAL A 222 18.44 26.25 1.28
CA VAL A 222 18.16 26.15 -0.17
C VAL A 222 19.45 25.91 -0.95
N GLY A 223 20.50 26.69 -0.67
CA GLY A 223 21.79 26.54 -1.35
C GLY A 223 22.43 25.15 -1.11
N ARG A 224 22.29 24.58 0.07
CA ARG A 224 22.77 23.22 0.39
C ARG A 224 21.99 22.15 -0.34
N LEU A 225 20.66 22.20 -0.28
CA LEU A 225 19.79 21.24 -0.95
C LEU A 225 20.02 21.24 -2.47
N ARG A 226 20.13 22.43 -3.09
CA ARG A 226 20.42 22.54 -4.53
C ARG A 226 21.78 21.96 -4.95
N ARG A 227 22.79 22.07 -4.08
CA ARG A 227 24.11 21.46 -4.36
C ARG A 227 24.11 19.96 -4.15
N ALA A 228 23.40 19.48 -3.13
CA ALA A 228 23.39 18.07 -2.77
C ALA A 228 22.46 17.22 -3.67
N VAL A 229 21.37 17.80 -4.15
CA VAL A 229 20.36 17.09 -4.96
C VAL A 229 20.51 17.52 -6.42
N PRO A 230 21.09 16.68 -7.28
CA PRO A 230 21.12 16.94 -8.72
C PRO A 230 19.70 17.11 -9.25
N ASP A 231 19.52 18.00 -10.22
CA ASP A 231 18.21 18.29 -10.84
C ASP A 231 17.09 18.62 -9.82
N CYS A 232 17.45 19.34 -8.74
CA CYS A 232 16.47 19.89 -7.82
C CYS A 232 15.53 20.85 -8.55
N ALA A 233 14.25 20.48 -8.69
CA ALA A 233 13.25 21.31 -9.36
C ALA A 233 12.73 22.43 -8.46
N GLY A 234 12.67 22.18 -7.15
CA GLY A 234 12.19 23.17 -6.19
C GLY A 234 12.41 22.78 -4.75
N VAL A 235 12.41 23.80 -3.89
CA VAL A 235 12.47 23.66 -2.42
C VAL A 235 11.26 24.36 -1.82
N VAL A 236 10.51 23.64 -1.01
CA VAL A 236 9.26 24.08 -0.39
C VAL A 236 9.37 23.99 1.13
N LEU A 237 8.79 24.93 1.83
CA LEU A 237 8.53 24.87 3.27
C LEU A 237 7.08 24.45 3.48
N GLY A 238 6.86 23.32 4.15
CA GLY A 238 5.55 22.91 4.64
C GLY A 238 5.39 23.30 6.11
N VAL A 239 4.35 24.05 6.41
CA VAL A 239 4.04 24.48 7.78
C VAL A 239 3.11 23.49 8.44
N ASN A 240 3.57 22.84 9.50
CA ASN A 240 2.79 21.91 10.30
C ASN A 240 2.96 22.23 11.78
N THR A 241 2.01 22.97 12.33
CA THR A 241 1.99 23.41 13.75
C THR A 241 1.08 22.52 14.60
N ARG A 242 0.40 21.53 14.01
CA ARG A 242 -0.47 20.62 14.77
C ARG A 242 0.33 19.69 15.65
N ARG A 243 -0.19 19.45 16.86
CA ARG A 243 0.35 18.39 17.72
C ARG A 243 -0.04 17.02 17.15
N GLY A 244 0.85 16.04 17.31
CA GLY A 244 0.63 14.65 16.88
C GLY A 244 1.51 14.25 15.70
N ASN A 245 1.17 13.13 15.08
CA ASN A 245 1.97 12.42 14.10
C ASN A 245 1.63 12.74 12.62
N THR A 246 0.79 13.75 12.37
CA THR A 246 0.51 14.20 11.00
C THR A 246 1.80 14.74 10.37
N ILE A 247 2.18 14.18 9.22
CA ILE A 247 3.42 14.52 8.52
C ILE A 247 3.25 15.80 7.72
N LEU A 248 2.24 15.83 6.83
CA LEU A 248 2.04 16.93 5.88
C LEU A 248 1.56 18.20 6.58
N GLY A 249 1.94 19.34 6.01
CA GLY A 249 1.55 20.66 6.51
C GLY A 249 0.17 21.09 6.04
N GLU A 250 -0.33 22.16 6.64
CA GLU A 250 -1.58 22.81 6.22
C GLU A 250 -1.34 23.89 5.15
N ARG A 251 -0.15 24.46 5.15
CA ARG A 251 0.27 25.52 4.23
C ARG A 251 1.65 25.21 3.68
N TYR A 252 1.86 25.60 2.42
CA TYR A 252 3.11 25.40 1.72
C TYR A 252 3.60 26.73 1.17
N ARG A 253 4.91 27.00 1.29
CA ARG A 253 5.57 28.19 0.77
C ARG A 253 6.79 27.78 -0.04
N THR A 254 6.83 28.20 -1.28
CA THR A 254 7.98 27.98 -2.16
C THR A 254 9.16 28.80 -1.67
N LEU A 255 10.26 28.15 -1.35
CA LEU A 255 11.52 28.81 -0.99
C LEU A 255 12.37 29.05 -2.23
N TRP A 256 12.29 28.18 -3.20
CA TRP A 256 13.01 28.28 -4.46
C TRP A 256 12.43 27.34 -5.52
N GLY A 257 12.48 27.76 -6.80
CA GLY A 257 12.07 26.93 -7.94
C GLY A 257 10.58 26.65 -7.99
N ALA A 258 10.21 25.42 -8.38
CA ALA A 258 8.84 24.98 -8.50
C ALA A 258 8.27 24.44 -7.16
N ASP A 259 6.95 24.50 -7.02
CA ASP A 259 6.19 23.88 -5.93
C ASP A 259 5.54 22.54 -6.31
N THR A 260 5.65 22.18 -7.58
CA THR A 260 5.10 20.96 -8.18
C THR A 260 6.16 20.25 -9.00
N LEU A 261 5.91 18.96 -9.26
CA LEU A 261 6.75 18.09 -10.08
C LEU A 261 5.88 17.34 -11.07
N GLU A 262 6.27 17.32 -12.33
CA GLU A 262 5.62 16.48 -13.34
C GLU A 262 6.27 15.08 -13.37
N ASP A 263 5.44 14.04 -13.41
CA ASP A 263 5.89 12.66 -13.59
C ASP A 263 5.04 11.93 -14.61
N GLU A 264 5.58 10.86 -15.18
CA GLU A 264 4.91 10.04 -16.21
C GLU A 264 4.51 8.68 -15.64
N LEU A 265 3.26 8.25 -15.91
CA LEU A 265 2.70 6.96 -15.52
C LEU A 265 1.79 6.45 -16.64
N CYS A 266 2.03 5.24 -17.14
CA CYS A 266 1.28 4.65 -18.25
C CYS A 266 1.19 5.54 -19.49
N GLY A 267 2.23 6.34 -19.78
CA GLY A 267 2.26 7.27 -20.92
C GLY A 267 1.52 8.59 -20.68
N LEU A 268 0.93 8.80 -19.51
CA LEU A 268 0.24 10.03 -19.11
C LEU A 268 1.13 10.86 -18.20
N THR A 269 1.01 12.18 -18.29
CA THR A 269 1.75 13.13 -17.46
C THR A 269 0.88 13.64 -16.31
N PHE A 270 1.40 13.52 -15.09
CA PHE A 270 0.73 13.98 -13.87
C PHE A 270 1.52 15.08 -13.20
N ARG A 271 0.85 16.19 -12.90
CA ARG A 271 1.39 17.27 -12.08
C ARG A 271 1.12 16.94 -10.62
N LEU A 272 2.18 16.93 -9.83
CA LEU A 272 2.16 16.49 -8.43
C LEU A 272 2.66 17.60 -7.52
N SER A 273 1.85 18.04 -6.59
CA SER A 273 2.25 18.90 -5.48
C SER A 273 2.82 18.06 -4.32
N VAL A 274 3.27 18.70 -3.24
CA VAL A 274 3.73 17.99 -2.04
C VAL A 274 2.63 17.12 -1.44
N PRO A 275 1.37 17.59 -1.22
CA PRO A 275 0.30 16.77 -0.65
C PRO A 275 -0.31 15.76 -1.61
N SER A 276 -0.15 15.89 -2.95
CA SER A 276 -0.78 14.98 -3.91
C SER A 276 -0.40 13.52 -3.62
N PHE A 277 -1.41 12.65 -3.53
CA PHE A 277 -1.18 11.21 -3.49
C PHE A 277 -0.69 10.73 -4.86
N TYR A 278 0.29 9.85 -4.86
CA TYR A 278 0.82 9.19 -6.04
C TYR A 278 1.55 7.92 -5.61
N GLN A 279 1.44 6.86 -6.39
CA GLN A 279 2.06 5.57 -6.07
C GLN A 279 3.58 5.69 -5.94
N VAL A 280 4.12 5.17 -4.84
CA VAL A 280 5.55 5.38 -4.50
C VAL A 280 6.52 4.54 -5.32
N ASN A 281 6.05 3.46 -5.93
CA ASN A 281 6.76 2.66 -6.90
C ASN A 281 6.04 2.79 -8.25
N ARG A 282 6.47 3.77 -9.05
CA ARG A 282 5.83 4.10 -10.32
C ARG A 282 5.84 2.94 -11.30
N ASP A 283 6.99 2.26 -11.43
CA ASP A 283 7.15 1.22 -12.43
C ASP A 283 6.23 0.01 -12.13
N GLN A 284 6.10 -0.35 -10.86
CA GLN A 284 5.14 -1.37 -10.44
C GLN A 284 3.68 -0.88 -10.43
N ALA A 285 3.44 0.42 -10.24
CA ALA A 285 2.10 0.99 -10.38
C ALA A 285 1.61 0.91 -11.84
N GLU A 286 2.50 1.07 -12.83
CA GLU A 286 2.16 0.83 -14.24
C GLU A 286 1.75 -0.63 -14.49
N VAL A 287 2.49 -1.58 -13.91
CA VAL A 287 2.17 -3.02 -14.01
C VAL A 287 0.80 -3.30 -13.36
N LEU A 288 0.57 -2.77 -12.16
CA LEU A 288 -0.69 -2.90 -11.43
C LEU A 288 -1.88 -2.32 -12.22
N TYR A 289 -1.73 -1.12 -12.76
CA TYR A 289 -2.80 -0.44 -13.50
C TYR A 289 -3.09 -1.12 -14.85
N ARG A 290 -2.05 -1.58 -15.56
CA ARG A 290 -2.26 -2.40 -16.78
C ARG A 290 -3.02 -3.69 -16.46
N LYS A 291 -2.73 -4.34 -15.33
CA LYS A 291 -3.47 -5.53 -14.88
C LYS A 291 -4.92 -5.19 -14.53
N ALA A 292 -5.18 -4.06 -13.91
CA ALA A 292 -6.54 -3.59 -13.63
C ALA A 292 -7.32 -3.29 -14.93
N VAL A 293 -6.69 -2.66 -15.92
CA VAL A 293 -7.29 -2.42 -17.24
C VAL A 293 -7.54 -3.74 -18.00
N GLU A 294 -6.60 -4.70 -17.95
CA GLU A 294 -6.78 -6.04 -18.50
C GLU A 294 -8.02 -6.72 -17.89
N TYR A 295 -8.16 -6.67 -16.57
CA TYR A 295 -9.30 -7.27 -15.88
C TYR A 295 -10.62 -6.52 -16.13
N ALA A 296 -10.54 -5.21 -16.37
CA ALA A 296 -11.69 -4.41 -16.78
C ALA A 296 -12.24 -4.83 -18.15
N GLY A 297 -11.39 -5.38 -19.05
CA GLY A 297 -11.77 -5.91 -20.37
C GLY A 297 -12.47 -4.86 -21.23
N LEU A 298 -11.89 -3.66 -21.29
CA LEU A 298 -12.48 -2.50 -21.99
C LEU A 298 -12.32 -2.64 -23.50
N THR A 299 -13.37 -2.30 -24.26
CA THR A 299 -13.44 -2.41 -25.73
C THR A 299 -13.76 -1.08 -26.42
N GLY A 300 -13.89 0.01 -25.65
CA GLY A 300 -14.10 1.37 -26.16
C GLY A 300 -15.51 1.92 -25.97
N GLY A 301 -16.47 1.09 -25.56
CA GLY A 301 -17.87 1.51 -25.37
C GLY A 301 -18.34 1.59 -23.93
N GLU A 302 -17.55 1.07 -23.00
CA GLU A 302 -17.97 0.87 -21.61
C GLU A 302 -18.07 2.16 -20.83
N LEU A 303 -19.08 2.22 -19.95
CA LEU A 303 -19.15 3.17 -18.85
C LEU A 303 -18.42 2.57 -17.62
N VAL A 304 -17.37 3.23 -17.18
CA VAL A 304 -16.61 2.87 -15.98
C VAL A 304 -16.90 3.85 -14.85
N VAL A 305 -17.08 3.37 -13.63
CA VAL A 305 -17.11 4.19 -12.41
C VAL A 305 -15.93 3.82 -11.54
N ASP A 306 -15.04 4.78 -11.26
CA ASP A 306 -13.91 4.65 -10.36
C ASP A 306 -14.24 5.32 -9.02
N LEU A 307 -14.49 4.49 -8.02
CA LEU A 307 -14.72 4.96 -6.65
C LEU A 307 -13.37 4.99 -5.90
N TYR A 308 -12.99 6.11 -5.33
CA TYR A 308 -11.68 6.41 -4.73
C TYR A 308 -10.61 6.81 -5.76
N CYS A 309 -10.97 7.63 -6.74
CA CYS A 309 -10.10 7.96 -7.87
C CYS A 309 -8.83 8.76 -7.52
N GLY A 310 -8.76 9.39 -6.33
CA GLY A 310 -7.64 10.25 -5.95
C GLY A 310 -7.39 11.37 -6.97
N ALA A 311 -6.14 11.55 -7.39
CA ALA A 311 -5.76 12.48 -8.45
C ALA A 311 -6.07 11.96 -9.87
N GLY A 312 -6.94 10.95 -10.00
CA GLY A 312 -7.43 10.42 -11.27
C GLY A 312 -6.43 9.55 -12.02
N THR A 313 -5.45 8.94 -11.36
CA THR A 313 -4.41 8.19 -12.07
C THR A 313 -4.96 6.95 -12.76
N ILE A 314 -5.66 6.07 -12.03
CA ILE A 314 -6.25 4.87 -12.63
C ILE A 314 -7.45 5.21 -13.52
N THR A 315 -8.26 6.22 -13.16
CA THR A 315 -9.36 6.76 -13.96
C THR A 315 -8.92 7.12 -15.36
N GLN A 316 -7.82 7.90 -15.48
CA GLN A 316 -7.31 8.36 -16.76
C GLN A 316 -6.67 7.24 -17.58
N VAL A 317 -6.02 6.27 -16.91
CA VAL A 317 -5.48 5.08 -17.60
C VAL A 317 -6.63 4.23 -18.18
N MET A 318 -7.74 4.07 -17.45
CA MET A 318 -8.92 3.35 -17.95
C MET A 318 -9.65 4.12 -19.08
N ALA A 319 -9.60 5.44 -19.06
CA ALA A 319 -10.23 6.28 -20.10
C ALA A 319 -9.67 6.01 -21.50
N GLY A 320 -8.42 5.56 -21.60
CA GLY A 320 -7.81 5.17 -22.86
C GLY A 320 -8.46 3.96 -23.55
N GLY A 321 -9.25 3.16 -22.82
CA GLY A 321 -9.95 1.98 -23.35
C GLY A 321 -11.46 1.99 -23.12
N ALA A 322 -12.01 3.01 -22.48
CA ALA A 322 -13.43 3.11 -22.13
C ALA A 322 -14.16 4.19 -22.96
N GLY A 323 -15.48 4.05 -23.13
CA GLY A 323 -16.30 5.09 -23.73
C GLY A 323 -16.45 6.32 -22.82
N ARG A 324 -16.60 6.11 -21.53
CA ARG A 324 -16.72 7.16 -20.49
C ARG A 324 -16.26 6.64 -19.16
N VAL A 325 -15.56 7.47 -18.37
CA VAL A 325 -15.16 7.14 -17.01
C VAL A 325 -15.65 8.23 -16.04
N ILE A 326 -16.22 7.81 -14.92
CA ILE A 326 -16.64 8.68 -13.82
C ILE A 326 -15.76 8.39 -12.62
N GLY A 327 -15.01 9.40 -12.15
CA GLY A 327 -14.20 9.33 -10.94
C GLY A 327 -14.90 9.98 -9.74
N ALA A 328 -14.85 9.33 -8.59
CA ALA A 328 -15.38 9.83 -7.31
C ALA A 328 -14.27 9.85 -6.24
N GLU A 329 -14.12 10.98 -5.54
CA GLU A 329 -13.12 11.17 -4.49
C GLU A 329 -13.61 12.18 -3.46
N ILE A 330 -13.29 11.97 -2.18
CA ILE A 330 -13.75 12.82 -1.09
C ILE A 330 -12.90 14.08 -0.91
N VAL A 331 -11.63 14.06 -1.37
CA VAL A 331 -10.66 15.14 -1.18
C VAL A 331 -10.79 16.16 -2.33
N PRO A 332 -11.26 17.41 -2.07
CA PRO A 332 -11.46 18.39 -3.12
C PRO A 332 -10.22 18.70 -3.94
N GLU A 333 -9.06 18.83 -3.28
CA GLU A 333 -7.78 19.14 -3.92
C GLU A 333 -7.35 18.01 -4.87
N ALA A 334 -7.66 16.76 -4.53
CA ALA A 334 -7.38 15.62 -5.42
C ALA A 334 -8.26 15.65 -6.67
N ILE A 335 -9.52 16.07 -6.55
CA ILE A 335 -10.44 16.26 -7.69
C ILE A 335 -9.96 17.40 -8.59
N GLU A 336 -9.44 18.49 -8.02
CA GLU A 336 -8.84 19.57 -8.81
C GLU A 336 -7.61 19.09 -9.56
N ASP A 337 -6.72 18.35 -8.89
CA ASP A 337 -5.56 17.70 -9.52
C ASP A 337 -6.01 16.75 -10.65
N ALA A 338 -7.05 15.94 -10.43
CA ALA A 338 -7.56 14.98 -11.40
C ALA A 338 -8.09 15.68 -12.68
N ARG A 339 -8.86 16.75 -12.53
CA ARG A 339 -9.37 17.55 -13.65
C ARG A 339 -8.24 18.23 -14.43
N GLU A 340 -7.28 18.81 -13.72
CA GLU A 340 -6.11 19.44 -14.34
C GLU A 340 -5.26 18.43 -15.11
N ASN A 341 -5.02 17.26 -14.53
CA ASN A 341 -4.27 16.19 -15.16
C ASN A 341 -5.00 15.63 -16.39
N ALA A 342 -6.31 15.44 -16.35
CA ALA A 342 -7.09 15.01 -17.51
C ALA A 342 -6.99 16.01 -18.67
N ARG A 343 -7.13 17.32 -18.37
CA ARG A 343 -6.99 18.36 -19.37
C ARG A 343 -5.57 18.39 -20.00
N ARG A 344 -4.52 18.23 -19.19
CA ARG A 344 -3.12 18.16 -19.66
C ARG A 344 -2.89 17.00 -20.60
N ASN A 345 -3.53 15.87 -20.34
CA ASN A 345 -3.41 14.67 -21.16
C ASN A 345 -4.39 14.65 -22.34
N GLY A 346 -5.22 15.69 -22.54
CA GLY A 346 -6.22 15.73 -23.61
C GLY A 346 -7.30 14.66 -23.47
N ILE A 347 -7.62 14.25 -22.24
CA ILE A 347 -8.64 13.24 -21.95
C ILE A 347 -9.98 13.93 -21.72
N GLU A 348 -10.93 13.72 -22.64
CA GLU A 348 -12.23 14.39 -22.64
C GLU A 348 -13.39 13.50 -22.15
N ASN A 349 -13.20 12.19 -22.13
CA ASN A 349 -14.21 11.20 -21.74
C ASN A 349 -14.20 10.85 -20.25
N VAL A 350 -13.75 11.78 -19.38
CA VAL A 350 -13.74 11.64 -17.93
C VAL A 350 -14.54 12.72 -17.24
N GLU A 351 -15.22 12.34 -16.15
CA GLU A 351 -15.92 13.28 -15.25
C GLU A 351 -15.50 12.99 -13.81
N PHE A 352 -15.35 14.04 -12.99
CA PHE A 352 -14.93 13.88 -11.59
C PHE A 352 -15.93 14.54 -10.63
N PHE A 353 -16.32 13.77 -9.61
CA PHE A 353 -17.26 14.16 -8.55
C PHE A 353 -16.56 14.17 -7.19
N CYS A 354 -16.70 15.29 -6.47
CA CYS A 354 -16.18 15.42 -5.11
C CYS A 354 -17.24 15.02 -4.10
N GLY A 355 -16.96 14.00 -3.29
CA GLY A 355 -17.85 13.56 -2.22
C GLY A 355 -17.48 12.21 -1.65
N ASP A 356 -18.15 11.83 -0.57
CA ASP A 356 -18.00 10.52 0.05
C ASP A 356 -18.42 9.40 -0.91
N ALA A 357 -17.61 8.35 -1.00
CA ALA A 357 -17.82 7.25 -1.95
C ALA A 357 -19.17 6.53 -1.76
N ALA A 358 -19.63 6.36 -0.49
CA ALA A 358 -20.91 5.72 -0.22
C ALA A 358 -22.08 6.60 -0.66
N GLN A 359 -21.98 7.91 -0.42
CA GLN A 359 -23.01 8.87 -0.81
C GLN A 359 -23.10 9.01 -2.34
N LEU A 360 -21.95 9.16 -3.00
CA LEU A 360 -21.90 9.27 -4.47
C LEU A 360 -22.37 7.97 -5.15
N ALA A 361 -21.94 6.81 -4.65
CA ALA A 361 -22.37 5.52 -5.20
C ALA A 361 -23.90 5.32 -5.03
N ALA A 362 -24.48 5.72 -3.88
CA ALA A 362 -25.91 5.67 -3.64
C ALA A 362 -26.68 6.64 -4.55
N ASP A 363 -26.17 7.87 -4.75
CA ASP A 363 -26.75 8.85 -5.67
C ASP A 363 -26.73 8.33 -7.13
N PHE A 364 -25.61 7.80 -7.57
CA PHE A 364 -25.49 7.19 -8.90
C PHE A 364 -26.47 6.03 -9.09
N ALA A 365 -26.58 5.15 -8.11
CA ALA A 365 -27.54 4.06 -8.13
C ALA A 365 -28.99 4.56 -8.14
N GLY A 366 -29.32 5.58 -7.33
CA GLY A 366 -30.64 6.21 -7.24
C GLY A 366 -31.05 6.92 -8.53
N ARG A 367 -30.12 7.50 -9.27
CA ARG A 367 -30.32 8.08 -10.60
C ARG A 367 -30.39 7.05 -11.72
N GLY A 368 -30.27 5.76 -11.41
CA GLY A 368 -30.34 4.69 -12.39
C GLY A 368 -29.07 4.51 -13.23
N LEU A 369 -27.92 5.03 -12.78
CA LEU A 369 -26.65 4.79 -13.49
C LEU A 369 -26.36 3.28 -13.54
N ARG A 370 -25.95 2.80 -14.70
CA ARG A 370 -25.64 1.38 -14.96
C ARG A 370 -24.27 1.28 -15.60
N PRO A 371 -23.18 1.31 -14.81
CA PRO A 371 -21.84 1.13 -15.34
C PRO A 371 -21.62 -0.32 -15.79
N ASP A 372 -20.84 -0.52 -16.83
CA ASP A 372 -20.37 -1.84 -17.24
C ASP A 372 -19.30 -2.36 -16.29
N VAL A 373 -18.47 -1.44 -15.80
CA VAL A 373 -17.37 -1.73 -14.89
C VAL A 373 -17.37 -0.75 -13.72
N ILE A 374 -17.21 -1.26 -12.51
CA ILE A 374 -16.83 -0.47 -11.34
C ILE A 374 -15.38 -0.81 -10.96
N CYS A 375 -14.51 0.21 -10.90
CA CYS A 375 -13.17 0.11 -10.33
C CYS A 375 -13.17 0.66 -8.91
N VAL A 376 -12.44 0.00 -8.01
CA VAL A 376 -12.23 0.50 -6.63
C VAL A 376 -10.78 0.32 -6.23
N ASP A 377 -10.18 1.36 -5.63
CA ASP A 377 -8.85 1.33 -4.98
C ASP A 377 -8.98 1.95 -3.58
N PRO A 378 -9.66 1.27 -2.63
CA PRO A 378 -9.96 1.83 -1.33
C PRO A 378 -8.72 1.90 -0.43
N PRO A 379 -8.75 2.74 0.63
CA PRO A 379 -7.72 2.75 1.65
C PRO A 379 -7.64 1.40 2.40
N ARG A 380 -6.61 1.21 3.22
CA ARG A 380 -6.33 -0.04 3.97
C ARG A 380 -7.50 -0.63 4.74
N LYS A 381 -8.48 0.18 5.14
CA LYS A 381 -9.71 -0.30 5.82
C LYS A 381 -10.68 -1.06 4.90
N GLY A 382 -10.43 -1.06 3.59
CA GLY A 382 -11.32 -1.61 2.57
C GLY A 382 -12.58 -0.78 2.37
N LEU A 383 -13.59 -1.39 1.74
CA LEU A 383 -14.86 -0.75 1.45
C LEU A 383 -15.81 -0.77 2.66
N ALA A 384 -16.57 0.30 2.80
CA ALA A 384 -17.71 0.30 3.69
C ALA A 384 -18.85 -0.57 3.10
N PRO A 385 -19.67 -1.23 3.95
CA PRO A 385 -20.77 -2.07 3.47
C PRO A 385 -21.72 -1.33 2.52
N GLU A 386 -21.96 -0.05 2.77
CA GLU A 386 -22.85 0.83 2.01
C GLU A 386 -22.32 1.05 0.58
N VAL A 387 -20.99 1.16 0.41
CA VAL A 387 -20.37 1.27 -0.92
C VAL A 387 -20.58 -0.01 -1.71
N ILE A 388 -20.41 -1.18 -1.09
CA ILE A 388 -20.59 -2.48 -1.72
C ILE A 388 -22.06 -2.66 -2.14
N ALA A 389 -23.00 -2.30 -1.26
CA ALA A 389 -24.44 -2.37 -1.54
C ALA A 389 -24.83 -1.46 -2.73
N ALA A 390 -24.37 -0.22 -2.73
CA ALA A 390 -24.64 0.74 -3.82
C ALA A 390 -23.99 0.30 -5.14
N ALA A 391 -22.74 -0.19 -5.10
CA ALA A 391 -22.08 -0.76 -6.28
C ALA A 391 -22.87 -1.94 -6.85
N ALA A 392 -23.34 -2.85 -6.00
CA ALA A 392 -24.16 -3.98 -6.41
C ALA A 392 -25.53 -3.56 -6.98
N GLN A 393 -26.14 -2.49 -6.44
CA GLN A 393 -27.40 -1.91 -6.94
C GLN A 393 -27.24 -1.31 -8.34
N MET A 394 -26.10 -0.71 -8.66
CA MET A 394 -25.77 -0.25 -10.01
C MET A 394 -25.63 -1.43 -11.01
N ALA A 395 -25.50 -2.65 -10.50
CA ALA A 395 -25.47 -3.91 -11.24
C ALA A 395 -24.40 -3.97 -12.36
N PRO A 396 -23.13 -3.59 -12.10
CA PRO A 396 -22.10 -3.69 -13.10
C PRO A 396 -21.88 -5.14 -13.56
N GLN A 397 -21.42 -5.33 -14.78
CA GLN A 397 -21.01 -6.66 -15.27
C GLN A 397 -19.73 -7.10 -14.57
N ARG A 398 -18.82 -6.18 -14.30
CA ARG A 398 -17.50 -6.43 -13.73
C ARG A 398 -17.19 -5.44 -12.62
N VAL A 399 -16.57 -5.93 -11.54
CA VAL A 399 -15.94 -5.09 -10.51
C VAL A 399 -14.45 -5.41 -10.49
N VAL A 400 -13.62 -4.42 -10.75
CA VAL A 400 -12.17 -4.49 -10.62
C VAL A 400 -11.79 -3.91 -9.27
N TYR A 401 -11.30 -4.75 -8.38
CA TYR A 401 -10.89 -4.36 -7.04
C TYR A 401 -9.36 -4.34 -6.96
N VAL A 402 -8.76 -3.16 -6.81
CA VAL A 402 -7.36 -2.97 -6.45
C VAL A 402 -7.26 -2.85 -4.93
N SER A 403 -6.33 -3.56 -4.31
CA SER A 403 -6.24 -3.61 -2.84
C SER A 403 -4.82 -3.66 -2.32
N CYS A 404 -4.52 -2.80 -1.35
CA CYS A 404 -3.25 -2.80 -0.62
C CYS A 404 -3.25 -3.69 0.64
N ASP A 405 -4.39 -4.31 0.98
CA ASP A 405 -4.50 -5.20 2.15
C ASP A 405 -5.34 -6.45 1.85
N PRO A 406 -4.71 -7.63 1.74
CA PRO A 406 -5.42 -8.87 1.46
C PRO A 406 -6.50 -9.25 2.49
N GLY A 407 -6.33 -8.85 3.76
CA GLY A 407 -7.29 -9.17 4.81
C GLY A 407 -8.64 -8.46 4.60
N THR A 408 -8.60 -7.15 4.32
CA THR A 408 -9.80 -6.37 4.02
C THR A 408 -10.39 -6.75 2.67
N LEU A 409 -9.55 -7.06 1.67
CA LEU A 409 -9.99 -7.58 0.38
C LEU A 409 -10.81 -8.88 0.55
N GLY A 410 -10.30 -9.86 1.30
CA GLY A 410 -11.03 -11.12 1.54
C GLY A 410 -12.40 -10.88 2.20
N ARG A 411 -12.46 -10.01 3.21
CA ARG A 411 -13.73 -9.60 3.84
C ARG A 411 -14.70 -8.99 2.82
N ASP A 412 -14.22 -8.11 1.97
CA ASP A 412 -15.06 -7.38 1.03
C ASP A 412 -15.52 -8.27 -0.13
N VAL A 413 -14.66 -9.18 -0.60
CA VAL A 413 -15.03 -10.24 -1.56
C VAL A 413 -16.18 -11.10 -1.02
N LYS A 414 -16.12 -11.51 0.25
CA LYS A 414 -17.21 -12.24 0.89
C LYS A 414 -18.52 -11.48 0.88
N ARG A 415 -18.47 -10.15 1.14
CA ARG A 415 -19.65 -9.28 1.08
C ARG A 415 -20.20 -9.12 -0.34
N PHE A 416 -19.33 -8.95 -1.33
CA PHE A 416 -19.77 -8.94 -2.73
C PHE A 416 -20.46 -10.24 -3.14
N ALA A 417 -20.03 -11.36 -2.56
CA ALA A 417 -20.67 -12.66 -2.80
C ALA A 417 -22.12 -12.73 -2.33
N GLU A 418 -22.51 -11.95 -1.30
CA GLU A 418 -23.91 -11.82 -0.84
C GLU A 418 -24.81 -11.16 -1.90
N TYR A 419 -24.22 -10.35 -2.80
CA TYR A 419 -24.91 -9.71 -3.93
C TYR A 419 -24.75 -10.48 -5.26
N GLY A 420 -24.25 -11.71 -5.23
CA GLY A 420 -24.09 -12.57 -6.40
C GLY A 420 -22.81 -12.35 -7.21
N TYR A 421 -21.87 -11.52 -6.75
CA TYR A 421 -20.56 -11.36 -7.38
C TYR A 421 -19.58 -12.43 -6.88
N ARG A 422 -18.83 -13.02 -7.78
CA ARG A 422 -17.81 -14.02 -7.48
C ARG A 422 -16.47 -13.62 -8.08
N VAL A 423 -15.39 -13.95 -7.40
CA VAL A 423 -14.04 -13.79 -7.95
C VAL A 423 -13.92 -14.67 -9.20
N GLN A 424 -13.45 -14.07 -10.27
CA GLN A 424 -13.14 -14.76 -11.53
C GLN A 424 -11.63 -14.91 -11.70
N ARG A 425 -10.89 -13.84 -11.41
CA ARG A 425 -9.44 -13.78 -11.56
C ARG A 425 -8.82 -13.02 -10.39
N ALA A 426 -7.61 -13.36 -10.02
CA ALA A 426 -6.83 -12.65 -9.02
C ALA A 426 -5.35 -12.65 -9.40
N ALA A 427 -4.69 -11.50 -9.28
CA ALA A 427 -3.25 -11.36 -9.44
C ALA A 427 -2.69 -10.54 -8.27
N ALA A 428 -1.53 -10.94 -7.77
CA ALA A 428 -0.77 -10.17 -6.79
C ALA A 428 0.27 -9.29 -7.50
N CYS A 429 0.64 -8.15 -6.90
CA CYS A 429 1.66 -7.27 -7.42
C CYS A 429 2.59 -6.80 -6.29
N ASP A 430 3.89 -6.94 -6.50
CA ASP A 430 4.89 -6.47 -5.53
C ASP A 430 5.22 -5.00 -5.76
N LEU A 431 4.41 -4.11 -5.20
CA LEU A 431 4.63 -2.67 -5.25
C LEU A 431 5.69 -2.20 -4.23
N PHE A 432 5.97 -3.02 -3.22
CA PHE A 432 6.83 -2.67 -2.08
C PHE A 432 7.89 -3.75 -1.80
N PRO A 433 8.86 -3.97 -2.73
CA PRO A 433 9.96 -4.91 -2.50
C PRO A 433 10.68 -4.70 -1.16
N GLY A 434 11.08 -5.79 -0.52
CA GLY A 434 11.74 -5.80 0.79
C GLY A 434 10.78 -5.67 1.97
N THR A 435 9.48 -5.47 1.73
CA THR A 435 8.45 -5.36 2.78
C THR A 435 7.39 -6.45 2.68
N ARG A 436 6.62 -6.65 3.74
CA ARG A 436 5.49 -7.61 3.75
C ARG A 436 4.26 -7.14 2.97
N HIS A 437 4.23 -5.92 2.48
CA HIS A 437 3.08 -5.37 1.76
C HIS A 437 2.97 -5.95 0.36
N VAL A 438 1.73 -6.17 -0.07
CA VAL A 438 1.40 -6.67 -1.41
C VAL A 438 0.13 -5.98 -1.89
N GLU A 439 0.14 -5.58 -3.16
CA GLU A 439 -1.04 -5.12 -3.87
C GLU A 439 -1.71 -6.31 -4.56
N THR A 440 -3.01 -6.20 -4.77
CA THR A 440 -3.80 -7.26 -5.41
C THR A 440 -4.78 -6.64 -6.37
N VAL A 441 -4.95 -7.24 -7.53
CA VAL A 441 -6.07 -6.95 -8.44
C VAL A 441 -6.97 -8.16 -8.49
N VAL A 442 -8.26 -7.94 -8.26
CA VAL A 442 -9.29 -8.99 -8.35
C VAL A 442 -10.38 -8.55 -9.32
N LEU A 443 -10.75 -9.45 -10.22
CA LEU A 443 -11.94 -9.33 -11.04
C LEU A 443 -13.08 -10.08 -10.39
N LEU A 444 -14.17 -9.37 -10.09
CA LEU A 444 -15.43 -9.98 -9.71
C LEU A 444 -16.46 -9.77 -10.83
N SER A 445 -17.27 -10.78 -11.09
CA SER A 445 -18.44 -10.66 -11.97
C SER A 445 -19.65 -11.31 -11.33
N LYS A 446 -20.83 -10.92 -11.78
CA LYS A 446 -22.05 -11.67 -11.45
C LYS A 446 -21.91 -13.06 -12.02
N SER A 447 -21.96 -14.09 -11.18
CA SER A 447 -22.20 -15.42 -11.67
C SER A 447 -23.61 -15.46 -12.27
N GLU A 448 -23.76 -15.96 -13.49
CA GLU A 448 -25.08 -16.42 -13.92
C GLU A 448 -25.55 -17.40 -12.85
N VAL A 449 -26.68 -17.09 -12.24
CA VAL A 449 -27.31 -18.01 -11.31
C VAL A 449 -27.61 -19.24 -12.14
N ASP A 450 -26.86 -20.32 -11.93
CA ASP A 450 -27.14 -21.60 -12.54
C ASP A 450 -28.47 -22.08 -11.94
N SER A 451 -29.57 -21.64 -12.56
CA SER A 451 -30.95 -21.90 -12.15
C SER A 451 -31.31 -23.40 -12.21
N LYS A 452 -30.32 -24.27 -12.50
CA LYS A 452 -30.47 -25.71 -12.61
C LYS A 452 -30.01 -26.50 -11.39
N LYS A 453 -29.49 -25.88 -10.33
CA LYS A 453 -29.16 -26.58 -9.09
C LYS A 453 -29.97 -26.05 -7.92
N ILE A 454 -31.26 -26.38 -7.92
CA ILE A 454 -32.08 -26.39 -6.69
C ILE A 454 -31.61 -27.62 -5.91
N ARG A 455 -30.85 -27.46 -4.86
CA ARG A 455 -30.57 -28.54 -3.90
C ARG A 455 -31.83 -28.68 -3.06
N VAL A 456 -32.68 -29.61 -3.44
CA VAL A 456 -33.82 -30.04 -2.63
C VAL A 456 -33.27 -31.05 -1.61
N GLU A 457 -33.06 -30.63 -0.37
CA GLU A 457 -32.88 -31.55 0.75
C GLU A 457 -34.27 -32.13 1.09
N LEU A 458 -34.58 -33.31 0.61
CA LEU A 458 -35.71 -34.08 1.07
C LEU A 458 -35.26 -34.86 2.32
N SER A 459 -35.81 -34.50 3.48
CA SER A 459 -35.71 -35.32 4.68
C SER A 459 -36.51 -36.59 4.44
N LEU A 460 -35.91 -37.76 4.71
CA LEU A 460 -36.58 -39.06 4.66
C LEU A 460 -37.71 -39.19 5.70
N GLU A 461 -37.86 -38.21 6.60
CA GLU A 461 -38.93 -38.18 7.63
C GLU A 461 -40.28 -37.70 7.09
N ASP A 462 -40.34 -37.09 5.89
CA ASP A 462 -41.56 -36.57 5.27
C ASP A 462 -42.21 -37.54 4.27
N MET A 463 -41.72 -38.77 4.18
CA MET A 463 -42.34 -39.82 3.36
C MET A 463 -43.30 -40.65 4.22
N ASP A 464 -44.57 -40.28 4.16
CA ASP A 464 -45.64 -41.10 4.73
C ASP A 464 -45.76 -42.45 3.96
N MET A 465 -45.32 -43.54 4.59
CA MET A 465 -45.30 -44.91 4.04
C MET A 465 -46.60 -45.67 4.35
N SER A 466 -47.73 -44.97 4.45
CA SER A 466 -49.02 -45.63 4.83
C SER A 466 -49.87 -46.10 3.65
N GLU A 467 -49.39 -45.97 2.39
CA GLU A 467 -50.10 -46.56 1.23
C GLU A 467 -49.16 -47.41 0.36
N PHE A 468 -48.79 -48.64 0.86
CA PHE A 468 -48.41 -49.76 0.03
C PHE A 468 -48.65 -51.07 0.84
#